data_5c966d2b7b27a3eff5a12e59583af23d
#
_entry.id   5c966d2b7b27a3eff5a12e59583af23d
#
_cell.length_a   1.000
_cell.length_b   1.000
_cell.length_c   1.000
_cell.angle_alpha   90.00
_cell.angle_beta   90.00
_cell.angle_gamma   90.00
#
_symmetry.space_group_name_H-M   'P 1'
#
loop_
_entity.id
_entity.type
_entity.pdbx_description
1 polymer ?
#
loop_
_entity_poly.entity_id
_entity_poly.type
_entity_poly.pdbx_seq_one_letter_code
_entity_poly.pdbx_strand_id
1 'polypeptide(L)'
;MIISRIIQGIGGGMIMPVGMSILYTTYPKEERGAALGFWGIAAMAAPTIGPTLGGYIIEYLDWRLIFTLNIPIGIVGVMASWILLKNPKDKIKQPFDYIGYITAAVGLVFIL
;
A
#
# COMPACT_ATOMS: atom_id res chain seq x y z
N MET A 1 7.51 -18.62 9.11
CA MET A 1 6.21 -17.97 8.87
C MET A 1 6.04 -16.63 9.58
N ILE A 2 6.43 -16.46 10.85
CA ILE A 2 6.25 -15.20 11.59
C ILE A 2 7.05 -14.04 10.98
N ILE A 3 8.31 -14.25 10.64
CA ILE A 3 9.19 -13.21 10.07
C ILE A 3 8.64 -12.68 8.73
N SER A 4 8.17 -13.56 7.85
CA SER A 4 7.58 -13.15 6.56
C SER A 4 6.30 -12.32 6.75
N ARG A 5 5.52 -12.60 7.78
CA ARG A 5 4.32 -11.83 8.14
C ARG A 5 4.66 -10.46 8.71
N ILE A 6 5.73 -10.36 9.50
CA ILE A 6 6.21 -9.07 10.00
C ILE A 6 6.66 -8.18 8.83
N ILE A 7 7.48 -8.71 7.91
CA ILE A 7 7.93 -7.97 6.73
C ILE A 7 6.74 -7.55 5.86
N GLN A 8 5.78 -8.45 5.64
CA GLN A 8 4.56 -8.17 4.90
C GLN A 8 3.72 -7.07 5.58
N GLY A 9 3.60 -7.11 6.90
CA GLY A 9 2.85 -6.10 7.67
C GLY A 9 3.50 -4.72 7.60
N ILE A 10 4.82 -4.64 7.70
CA ILE A 10 5.56 -3.38 7.56
C ILE A 10 5.34 -2.80 6.15
N GLY A 11 5.54 -3.60 5.11
CA GLY A 11 5.33 -3.15 3.73
C GLY A 11 3.88 -2.74 3.45
N GLY A 12 2.92 -3.56 3.86
CA GLY A 12 1.50 -3.30 3.68
C GLY A 12 1.02 -2.06 4.43
N GLY A 13 1.50 -1.84 5.65
CA GLY A 13 1.16 -0.66 6.45
C GLY A 13 1.67 0.66 5.86
N MET A 14 2.73 0.62 5.06
CA MET A 14 3.29 1.81 4.42
C MET A 14 2.59 2.18 3.10
N ILE A 15 1.91 1.25 2.44
CA ILE A 15 1.32 1.49 1.11
C ILE A 15 0.32 2.65 1.13
N MET A 16 -0.61 2.65 2.08
CA MET A 16 -1.66 3.65 2.16
C MET A 16 -1.12 5.06 2.45
N PRO A 17 -0.37 5.30 3.52
CA PRO A 17 0.12 6.66 3.84
C PRO A 17 1.12 7.17 2.81
N VAL A 18 1.99 6.31 2.27
CA VAL A 18 2.95 6.71 1.23
C VAL A 18 2.23 7.04 -0.07
N GLY A 19 1.26 6.23 -0.50
CA GLY A 19 0.46 6.48 -1.69
C GLY A 19 -0.30 7.81 -1.60
N MET A 20 -0.93 8.09 -0.46
CA MET A 20 -1.58 9.38 -0.19
C MET A 20 -0.60 10.54 -0.24
N SER A 21 0.57 10.42 0.39
CA SER A 21 1.60 11.45 0.39
C SER A 21 2.07 11.79 -1.03
N ILE A 22 2.33 10.77 -1.86
CA ILE A 22 2.71 10.95 -3.27
C ILE A 22 1.62 11.69 -4.03
N LEU A 23 0.36 11.32 -3.82
CA LEU A 23 -0.78 11.94 -4.48
C LEU A 23 -0.90 13.42 -4.11
N TYR A 24 -0.80 13.76 -2.83
CA TYR A 24 -0.86 15.15 -2.36
C TYR A 24 0.33 16.01 -2.82
N THR A 25 1.49 15.43 -3.04
CA THR A 25 2.68 16.15 -3.50
C THR A 25 2.74 16.29 -5.02
N THR A 26 2.11 15.37 -5.76
CA THR A 26 2.16 15.34 -7.23
C THR A 26 1.08 16.20 -7.87
N TYR A 27 -0.14 16.21 -7.28
CA TYR A 27 -1.29 16.90 -7.87
C TYR A 27 -1.55 18.27 -7.21
N PRO A 28 -1.88 19.32 -8.01
CA PRO A 28 -2.34 20.58 -7.48
C PRO A 28 -3.67 20.44 -6.74
N LYS A 29 -4.01 21.40 -5.88
CA LYS A 29 -5.19 21.31 -4.98
C LYS A 29 -6.49 21.07 -5.72
N GLU A 30 -6.62 21.62 -6.92
CA GLU A 30 -7.82 21.57 -7.76
C GLU A 30 -8.09 20.17 -8.31
N GLU A 31 -7.03 19.38 -8.57
CA GLU A 31 -7.12 18.05 -9.17
C GLU A 31 -7.06 16.91 -8.13
N ARG A 32 -6.76 17.22 -6.88
CA ARG A 32 -6.62 16.20 -5.81
C ARG A 32 -7.90 15.38 -5.61
N GLY A 33 -9.07 16.00 -5.77
CA GLY A 33 -10.35 15.32 -5.64
C GLY A 33 -10.52 14.19 -6.66
N ALA A 34 -10.22 14.46 -7.92
CA ALA A 34 -10.28 13.46 -8.98
C ALA A 34 -9.23 12.35 -8.77
N ALA A 35 -7.99 12.73 -8.42
CA ALA A 35 -6.92 11.79 -8.15
C ALA A 35 -7.22 10.88 -6.95
N LEU A 36 -7.82 11.41 -5.88
CA LEU A 36 -8.31 10.65 -4.72
C LEU A 36 -9.44 9.69 -5.10
N GLY A 37 -10.35 10.12 -5.99
CA GLY A 37 -11.40 9.27 -6.52
C GLY A 37 -10.85 8.06 -7.26
N PHE A 38 -9.91 8.26 -8.17
CA PHE A 38 -9.24 7.17 -8.89
C PHE A 38 -8.48 6.24 -7.93
N TRP A 39 -7.78 6.82 -6.97
CA TRP A 39 -7.07 6.04 -5.95
C TRP A 39 -8.03 5.21 -5.10
N GLY A 40 -9.17 5.77 -4.71
CA GLY A 40 -10.22 5.07 -3.97
C GLY A 40 -10.79 3.89 -4.76
N ILE A 41 -11.06 4.06 -6.04
CA ILE A 41 -11.52 2.97 -6.93
C ILE A 41 -10.47 1.86 -6.98
N ALA A 42 -9.20 2.20 -7.19
CA ALA A 42 -8.12 1.22 -7.22
C ALA A 42 -7.96 0.48 -5.88
N ALA A 43 -8.06 1.20 -4.75
CA ALA A 43 -7.97 0.62 -3.41
C ALA A 43 -9.14 -0.33 -3.10
N MET A 44 -10.33 -0.06 -3.62
CA MET A 44 -11.51 -0.89 -3.43
C MET A 44 -11.62 -2.06 -4.40
N ALA A 45 -10.92 -2.02 -5.53
CA ALA A 45 -10.94 -3.08 -6.53
C ALA A 45 -10.48 -4.43 -5.95
N ALA A 46 -9.39 -4.43 -5.19
CA ALA A 46 -8.84 -5.65 -4.61
C ALA A 46 -9.77 -6.30 -3.57
N PRO A 47 -10.32 -5.59 -2.57
CA PRO A 47 -11.32 -6.16 -1.66
C PRO A 47 -12.60 -6.63 -2.34
N THR A 48 -13.00 -5.97 -3.43
CA THR A 48 -14.23 -6.32 -4.15
C THR A 48 -14.06 -7.60 -4.98
N ILE A 49 -12.95 -7.72 -5.68
CA ILE A 49 -12.67 -8.86 -6.58
C ILE A 49 -12.04 -10.03 -5.83
N GLY A 50 -11.28 -9.72 -4.77
CA GLY A 50 -10.47 -10.69 -4.02
C GLY A 50 -11.24 -11.92 -3.54
N PRO A 51 -12.37 -11.78 -2.83
CA PRO A 51 -13.12 -12.92 -2.33
C PRO A 51 -13.65 -13.84 -3.43
N THR A 52 -14.15 -13.26 -4.53
CA THR A 52 -14.67 -14.02 -5.68
C THR A 52 -13.55 -14.75 -6.41
N LEU A 53 -12.46 -14.05 -6.69
CA LEU A 53 -11.31 -14.62 -7.42
C LEU A 53 -10.56 -15.63 -6.55
N GLY A 54 -10.40 -15.34 -5.27
CA GLY A 54 -9.79 -16.24 -4.30
C GLY A 54 -10.61 -17.50 -4.09
N GLY A 55 -11.94 -17.39 -3.97
CA GLY A 55 -12.85 -18.53 -3.88
C GLY A 55 -12.77 -19.42 -5.12
N TYR A 56 -12.81 -18.83 -6.29
CA TYR A 56 -12.68 -19.57 -7.56
C TYR A 56 -11.35 -20.33 -7.66
N ILE A 57 -10.24 -19.68 -7.28
CA ILE A 57 -8.91 -20.31 -7.32
C ILE A 57 -8.83 -21.50 -6.35
N ILE A 58 -9.40 -21.34 -5.15
CA ILE A 58 -9.39 -22.43 -4.14
C ILE A 58 -10.27 -23.60 -4.56
N GLU A 59 -11.40 -23.34 -5.20
CA GLU A 59 -12.36 -24.36 -5.58
C GLU A 59 -11.93 -25.15 -6.82
N TYR A 60 -11.39 -24.49 -7.83
CA TYR A 60 -11.11 -25.08 -9.15
C TYR A 60 -9.62 -25.24 -9.49
N LEU A 61 -8.74 -24.58 -8.73
CA LEU A 61 -7.30 -24.53 -8.97
C LEU A 61 -6.52 -24.81 -7.68
N ASP A 62 -5.19 -24.69 -7.72
CA ASP A 62 -4.35 -24.86 -6.54
C ASP A 62 -4.28 -23.55 -5.73
N TRP A 63 -4.52 -23.64 -4.41
CA TRP A 63 -4.41 -22.52 -3.48
C TRP A 63 -3.04 -21.78 -3.55
N ARG A 64 -2.00 -22.49 -4.00
CA ARG A 64 -0.66 -21.92 -4.21
C ARG A 64 -0.64 -20.83 -5.27
N LEU A 65 -1.57 -20.87 -6.22
CA LEU A 65 -1.69 -19.87 -7.27
C LEU A 65 -1.98 -18.49 -6.73
N ILE A 66 -2.68 -18.36 -5.60
CA ILE A 66 -2.93 -17.07 -4.94
C ILE A 66 -1.61 -16.36 -4.61
N PHE A 67 -0.64 -17.11 -4.10
CA PHE A 67 0.68 -16.55 -3.77
C PHE A 67 1.52 -16.31 -5.02
N THR A 68 1.44 -17.21 -5.98
CA THR A 68 2.22 -17.11 -7.23
C THR A 68 1.76 -15.93 -8.09
N LEU A 69 0.46 -15.62 -8.12
CA LEU A 69 -0.08 -14.46 -8.84
C LEU A 69 0.39 -13.12 -8.24
N ASN A 70 0.59 -13.07 -6.94
CA ASN A 70 1.06 -11.85 -6.28
C ASN A 70 2.52 -11.51 -6.63
N ILE A 71 3.34 -12.49 -6.97
CA ILE A 71 4.75 -12.28 -7.31
C ILE A 71 4.92 -11.42 -8.57
N PRO A 72 4.34 -11.78 -9.75
CA PRO A 72 4.47 -10.95 -10.95
C PRO A 72 3.83 -9.58 -10.78
N ILE A 73 2.69 -9.49 -10.09
CA ILE A 73 2.03 -8.22 -9.80
C ILE A 73 2.93 -7.32 -8.94
N GLY A 74 3.56 -7.89 -7.90
CA GLY A 74 4.51 -7.19 -7.06
C GLY A 74 5.75 -6.71 -7.83
N ILE A 75 6.31 -7.55 -8.69
CA ILE A 75 7.47 -7.18 -9.54
C ILE A 75 7.11 -6.03 -10.47
N VAL A 76 5.98 -6.12 -11.17
CA VAL A 76 5.51 -5.04 -12.06
C VAL A 76 5.26 -3.76 -11.26
N GLY A 77 4.66 -3.85 -10.07
CA GLY A 77 4.43 -2.70 -9.19
C GLY A 77 5.73 -2.01 -8.77
N VAL A 78 6.75 -2.78 -8.37
CA VAL A 78 8.06 -2.24 -7.99
C VAL A 78 8.76 -1.59 -9.19
N MET A 79 8.75 -2.25 -10.35
CA MET A 79 9.35 -1.71 -11.58
C MET A 79 8.64 -0.41 -12.03
N ALA A 80 7.32 -0.41 -12.04
CA ALA A 80 6.53 0.77 -12.37
C ALA A 80 6.82 1.93 -11.40
N SER A 81 6.88 1.64 -10.10
CA SER A 81 7.24 2.65 -9.08
C SER A 81 8.64 3.22 -9.31
N TRP A 82 9.60 2.37 -9.64
CA TRP A 82 10.97 2.82 -9.91
C TRP A 82 11.07 3.75 -11.12
N ILE A 83 10.31 3.44 -12.19
CA ILE A 83 10.35 4.20 -13.43
C ILE A 83 9.54 5.50 -13.31
N LEU A 84 8.36 5.43 -12.70
CA LEU A 84 7.39 6.53 -12.68
C LEU A 84 7.62 7.51 -11.54
N LEU A 85 8.12 7.06 -10.38
CA LEU A 85 8.35 7.92 -9.24
C LEU A 85 9.69 8.64 -9.39
N LYS A 86 9.63 9.94 -9.70
CA LYS A 86 10.80 10.83 -9.66
C LYS A 86 11.13 11.15 -8.20
N ASN A 87 12.37 10.89 -7.80
CA ASN A 87 12.85 11.35 -6.51
C ASN A 87 12.78 12.87 -6.45
N PRO A 88 12.03 13.47 -5.52
CA PRO A 88 12.09 14.92 -5.31
C PRO A 88 13.52 15.28 -4.91
N LYS A 89 14.14 16.20 -5.65
CA LYS A 89 15.53 16.65 -5.40
C LYS A 89 15.67 17.40 -4.08
N ASP A 90 14.59 17.95 -3.57
CA ASP A 90 14.54 18.66 -2.30
C ASP A 90 14.02 17.72 -1.20
N LYS A 91 14.92 16.90 -0.69
CA LYS A 91 14.69 16.20 0.57
C LYS A 91 14.77 17.19 1.71
N ILE A 92 13.65 17.76 2.11
CA ILE A 92 13.55 18.39 3.43
C ILE A 92 13.74 17.23 4.43
N LYS A 93 14.95 17.16 5.00
CA LYS A 93 15.24 16.23 6.08
C LYS A 93 14.49 16.73 7.32
N GLN A 94 13.23 16.33 7.43
CA GLN A 94 12.53 16.49 8.70
C GLN A 94 13.01 15.40 9.65
N PRO A 95 13.38 15.73 10.88
CA PRO A 95 13.72 14.72 11.87
C PRO A 95 12.51 13.84 12.13
N PHE A 96 12.74 12.53 12.19
CA PHE A 96 11.67 11.58 12.48
C PHE A 96 11.16 11.80 13.91
N ASP A 97 9.87 12.05 14.06
CA ASP A 97 9.23 12.23 15.35
C ASP A 97 8.97 10.87 16.01
N TYR A 98 10.01 10.37 16.71
CA TYR A 98 9.91 9.09 17.43
C TYR A 98 8.87 9.14 18.56
N ILE A 99 8.71 10.28 19.21
CA ILE A 99 7.77 10.45 20.33
C ILE A 99 6.33 10.39 19.81
N GLY A 100 6.03 11.12 18.76
CA GLY A 100 4.71 11.10 18.11
C GLY A 100 4.37 9.70 17.56
N TYR A 101 5.35 9.00 16.98
CA TYR A 101 5.15 7.64 16.48
C TYR A 101 4.84 6.64 17.60
N ILE A 102 5.61 6.65 18.71
CA ILE A 102 5.40 5.75 19.84
C ILE A 102 4.07 6.03 20.52
N THR A 103 3.74 7.30 20.76
CA THR A 103 2.48 7.66 21.41
C THR A 103 1.27 7.28 20.57
N ALA A 104 1.34 7.45 19.24
CA ALA A 104 0.29 7.02 18.32
C ALA A 104 0.15 5.49 18.30
N ALA A 105 1.27 4.75 18.24
CA ALA A 105 1.26 3.30 18.24
C ALA A 105 0.68 2.73 19.55
N VAL A 106 1.12 3.26 20.71
CA VAL A 106 0.61 2.87 22.03
C VAL A 106 -0.87 3.24 22.17
N GLY A 107 -1.27 4.44 21.74
CA GLY A 107 -2.66 4.87 21.77
C GLY A 107 -3.58 3.95 20.97
N LEU A 108 -3.16 3.53 19.78
CA LEU A 108 -3.90 2.56 18.96
C LEU A 108 -4.07 1.21 19.65
N VAL A 109 -3.02 0.70 20.29
CA VAL A 109 -3.08 -0.58 21.02
C VAL A 109 -4.05 -0.51 22.21
N PHE A 110 -4.14 0.64 22.88
CA PHE A 110 -5.07 0.80 24.02
C PHE A 110 -6.53 1.05 23.59
N ILE A 111 -6.77 1.52 22.36
CA ILE A 111 -8.12 1.75 21.82
C ILE A 111 -8.70 0.49 21.19
N LEU A 112 -7.87 -0.38 20.60
CA LEU A 112 -8.26 -1.65 19.99
C LEU A 112 -8.34 -2.78 21.02
#